data_66b5812460a0d41c84417d6a09936348
#
_entry.id   66b5812460a0d41c84417d6a09936348
#
_cell.length_a   1.000
_cell.length_b   1.000
_cell.length_c   1.000
_cell.angle_alpha   90.00
_cell.angle_beta   90.00
_cell.angle_gamma   90.00
#
_symmetry.space_group_name_H-M   'P 1'
#
loop_
_entity.id
_entity.type
_entity.pdbx_description
1 polymer ?
#
loop_
_entity_poly.entity_id
_entity_poly.type
_entity_poly.pdbx_seq_one_letter_code
_entity_poly.pdbx_strand_id
1 'polypeptide(L)'
;SRQMKEQSKQKGNTHGVTLTTFHGAKGLEFGAVFLPSLAEGIIPYEKGRKGSALEEERRLFYVGLTRTKDRLFLSFTENRYEKPLKPSRFLMEMGLDERLFFKENRRNRKRKKKEKKSRYRSV
;
A
#
# COMPACT_ATOMS: atom_id res chain seq x y z
N SER A 1 11.14 6.61 -18.57
CA SER A 1 11.20 7.74 -17.64
C SER A 1 10.93 9.12 -18.29
N ARG A 2 11.43 9.41 -19.48
CA ARG A 2 11.07 10.65 -20.22
C ARG A 2 9.59 10.66 -20.64
N GLN A 3 9.07 9.54 -21.10
CA GLN A 3 7.66 9.41 -21.51
C GLN A 3 6.67 9.61 -20.33
N MET A 4 7.02 9.17 -19.14
CA MET A 4 6.21 9.45 -17.94
C MET A 4 6.22 10.93 -17.54
N LYS A 5 7.32 11.64 -17.76
CA LYS A 5 7.42 13.10 -17.49
C LYS A 5 6.65 13.95 -18.48
N GLU A 6 6.54 13.50 -19.72
CA GLU A 6 5.75 14.21 -20.75
C GLU A 6 4.25 14.03 -20.56
N GLN A 7 3.82 12.83 -20.12
CA GLN A 7 2.40 12.58 -19.80
C GLN A 7 1.91 13.41 -18.60
N SER A 8 2.77 13.73 -17.65
CA SER A 8 2.40 14.58 -16.51
C SER A 8 2.25 16.07 -16.88
N LYS A 9 2.74 16.48 -18.03
CA LYS A 9 2.62 17.87 -18.53
C LYS A 9 1.37 18.13 -19.39
N GLN A 10 0.65 17.10 -19.78
CA GLN A 10 -0.62 17.27 -20.48
C GLN A 10 -1.72 17.67 -19.49
N LYS A 11 -1.83 18.95 -19.23
CA LYS A 11 -2.99 19.58 -18.60
C LYS A 11 -4.21 19.46 -19.52
N GLY A 12 -4.81 18.29 -19.57
CA GLY A 12 -6.11 18.05 -20.16
C GLY A 12 -6.89 17.16 -19.23
N ASN A 13 -8.21 17.28 -19.18
CA ASN A 13 -9.13 16.39 -18.47
C ASN A 13 -8.86 14.90 -18.80
N THR A 14 -7.78 14.35 -18.27
CA THR A 14 -7.47 12.94 -18.39
C THR A 14 -8.20 12.19 -17.29
N HIS A 15 -9.35 11.61 -17.67
CA HIS A 15 -9.98 10.61 -16.86
C HIS A 15 -9.11 9.34 -16.88
N GLY A 16 -8.55 8.96 -15.76
CA GLY A 16 -7.72 7.77 -15.67
C GLY A 16 -6.93 7.67 -14.38
N VAL A 17 -6.15 6.61 -14.29
CA VAL A 17 -5.27 6.33 -13.15
C VAL A 17 -3.85 6.74 -13.50
N THR A 18 -3.25 7.54 -12.64
CA THR A 18 -1.82 7.88 -12.73
C THR A 18 -1.03 6.90 -11.89
N LEU A 19 -0.12 6.19 -12.52
CA LEU A 19 0.87 5.35 -11.84
C LEU A 19 2.17 6.13 -11.71
N THR A 20 2.64 6.33 -10.47
CA THR A 20 3.83 7.13 -10.20
C THR A 20 4.59 6.62 -8.99
N THR A 21 5.80 7.11 -8.79
CA THR A 21 6.59 6.90 -7.58
C THR A 21 6.28 8.01 -6.56
N PHE A 22 6.71 7.82 -5.31
CA PHE A 22 6.62 8.88 -4.31
C PHE A 22 7.33 10.17 -4.76
N HIS A 23 8.53 10.05 -5.31
CA HIS A 23 9.27 11.19 -5.85
C HIS A 23 8.55 11.85 -7.02
N GLY A 24 8.00 11.05 -7.92
CA GLY A 24 7.26 11.55 -9.09
C GLY A 24 5.95 12.25 -8.72
N ALA A 25 5.36 11.91 -7.59
CA ALA A 25 4.12 12.51 -7.10
C ALA A 25 4.34 13.85 -6.38
N LYS A 26 5.58 14.23 -6.09
CA LYS A 26 5.91 15.46 -5.39
C LYS A 26 5.32 16.69 -6.11
N GLY A 27 4.60 17.50 -5.37
CA GLY A 27 3.93 18.71 -5.91
C GLY A 27 2.62 18.43 -6.65
N LEU A 28 2.20 17.18 -6.77
CA LEU A 28 0.93 16.80 -7.37
C LEU A 28 -0.13 16.53 -6.28
N GLU A 29 -1.39 16.61 -6.66
CA GLU A 29 -2.53 16.24 -5.81
C GLU A 29 -3.52 15.40 -6.60
N PHE A 30 -4.15 14.44 -5.91
CA PHE A 30 -5.11 13.51 -6.48
C PHE A 30 -6.34 13.41 -5.61
N GLY A 31 -7.52 13.25 -6.19
CA GLY A 31 -8.76 13.00 -5.46
C GLY A 31 -8.69 11.72 -4.63
N ALA A 32 -8.16 10.67 -5.20
CA ALA A 32 -7.92 9.41 -4.52
C ALA A 32 -6.48 8.93 -4.73
N VAL A 33 -5.87 8.42 -3.66
CA VAL A 33 -4.52 7.82 -3.70
C VAL A 33 -4.58 6.41 -3.16
N PHE A 34 -3.94 5.50 -3.85
CA PHE A 34 -3.79 4.10 -3.46
C PHE A 34 -2.31 3.79 -3.22
N LEU A 35 -1.96 3.40 -2.01
CA LEU A 35 -0.60 3.00 -1.62
C LEU A 35 -0.59 1.50 -1.31
N PRO A 36 -0.17 0.66 -2.25
CA PRO A 36 -0.10 -0.79 -2.04
C PRO A 36 1.21 -1.23 -1.38
N SER A 37 1.23 -2.47 -0.94
CA SER A 37 2.44 -3.16 -0.49
C SER A 37 3.13 -2.53 0.73
N LEU A 38 2.34 -2.01 1.65
CA LEU A 38 2.84 -1.40 2.89
C LEU A 38 3.20 -2.47 3.91
N ALA A 39 4.26 -3.21 3.63
CA ALA A 39 4.76 -4.28 4.47
C ALA A 39 6.24 -4.11 4.78
N GLU A 40 6.66 -4.57 5.95
CA GLU A 40 8.07 -4.61 6.34
C GLU A 40 8.89 -5.38 5.29
N GLY A 41 10.00 -4.79 4.89
CA GLY A 41 10.87 -5.31 3.84
C GLY A 41 10.54 -4.80 2.44
N ILE A 42 9.39 -4.20 2.24
CA ILE A 42 8.98 -3.56 0.98
C ILE A 42 8.92 -2.05 1.17
N ILE A 43 8.12 -1.57 2.09
CA ILE A 43 8.03 -0.18 2.53
C ILE A 43 7.97 -0.16 4.06
N PRO A 44 9.06 0.17 4.76
CA PRO A 44 10.40 0.48 4.26
C PRO A 44 11.13 -0.74 3.67
N TYR A 45 12.07 -0.48 2.74
CA TYR A 45 12.89 -1.50 2.12
C TYR A 45 13.83 -2.16 3.13
N GLU A 46 14.02 -3.47 3.03
CA GLU A 46 14.52 -4.29 4.12
C GLU A 46 15.99 -4.08 4.46
N LYS A 47 16.86 -4.09 3.50
CA LYS A 47 18.31 -4.19 3.78
C LYS A 47 19.00 -2.84 3.91
N GLY A 48 19.66 -2.64 5.04
CA GLY A 48 20.47 -1.47 5.29
C GLY A 48 19.72 -0.19 5.59
N ARG A 49 18.41 -0.26 5.76
CA ARG A 49 17.56 0.91 6.02
C ARG A 49 17.50 1.23 7.50
N LYS A 50 18.52 1.94 7.96
CA LYS A 50 18.61 2.50 9.31
C LYS A 50 19.04 3.96 9.22
N GLY A 51 18.78 4.73 10.27
CA GLY A 51 19.22 6.12 10.35
C GLY A 51 18.64 6.99 9.23
N SER A 52 19.48 7.71 8.53
CA SER A 52 19.07 8.67 7.49
C SER A 52 18.32 8.06 6.31
N ALA A 53 18.63 6.84 5.92
CA ALA A 53 17.96 6.15 4.84
C ALA A 53 16.51 5.79 5.21
N LEU A 54 16.27 5.35 6.45
CA LEU A 54 14.92 5.09 6.95
C LEU A 54 14.11 6.39 7.09
N GLU A 55 14.73 7.46 7.56
CA GLU A 55 14.08 8.78 7.67
C GLU A 55 13.67 9.32 6.29
N GLU A 56 14.48 9.10 5.28
CA GLU A 56 14.14 9.49 3.91
C GLU A 56 12.93 8.69 3.39
N GLU A 57 12.88 7.38 3.60
CA GLU A 57 11.71 6.58 3.21
C GLU A 57 10.44 6.99 3.98
N ARG A 58 10.58 7.29 5.26
CA ARG A 58 9.46 7.80 6.07
C ARG A 58 8.95 9.11 5.49
N ARG A 59 9.83 10.04 5.15
CA ARG A 59 9.49 11.31 4.52
C ARG A 59 8.75 11.12 3.20
N LEU A 60 9.24 10.24 2.33
CA LEU A 60 8.59 9.92 1.06
C LEU A 60 7.21 9.29 1.25
N PHE A 61 7.06 8.42 2.23
CA PHE A 61 5.77 7.85 2.57
C PHE A 61 4.76 8.94 2.97
N TYR A 62 5.15 9.85 3.85
CA TYR A 62 4.29 10.97 4.24
C TYR A 62 3.99 11.93 3.08
N VAL A 63 4.94 12.16 2.20
CA VAL A 63 4.68 12.89 0.96
C VAL A 63 3.59 12.21 0.14
N GLY A 64 3.66 10.88 -0.03
CA GLY A 64 2.63 10.11 -0.70
C GLY A 64 1.24 10.26 -0.07
N LEU A 65 1.15 10.19 1.26
CA LEU A 65 -0.10 10.40 2.00
C LEU A 65 -0.69 11.79 1.75
N THR A 66 0.14 12.81 1.77
CA THR A 66 -0.30 14.22 1.63
C THR A 66 -0.68 14.61 0.20
N ARG A 67 -0.49 13.72 -0.78
CA ARG A 67 -0.99 13.93 -2.16
C ARG A 67 -2.48 13.66 -2.29
N THR A 68 -3.12 13.16 -1.25
CA THR A 68 -4.54 12.81 -1.23
C THR A 68 -5.39 14.01 -0.87
N LYS A 69 -6.41 14.30 -1.68
CA LYS A 69 -7.45 15.30 -1.37
C LYS A 69 -8.61 14.70 -0.59
N ASP A 70 -9.18 13.60 -1.08
CA ASP A 70 -10.45 13.08 -0.60
C ASP A 70 -10.36 11.67 -0.01
N ARG A 71 -9.71 10.74 -0.70
CA ARG A 71 -9.70 9.32 -0.32
C ARG A 71 -8.30 8.72 -0.38
N LEU A 72 -7.94 8.04 0.69
CA LEU A 72 -6.68 7.33 0.81
C LEU A 72 -6.94 5.85 1.05
N PHE A 73 -6.37 5.01 0.20
CA PHE A 73 -6.44 3.56 0.29
C PHE A 73 -5.06 3.00 0.59
N LEU A 74 -4.94 2.30 1.70
CA LEU A 74 -3.71 1.67 2.14
C LEU A 74 -3.90 0.16 2.13
N SER A 75 -2.96 -0.55 1.56
CA SER A 75 -2.97 -2.01 1.60
C SER A 75 -1.59 -2.58 1.89
N PHE A 76 -1.56 -3.79 2.42
CA PHE A 76 -0.31 -4.52 2.59
C PHE A 76 -0.49 -5.98 2.15
N THR A 77 0.63 -6.60 1.82
CA THR A 77 0.68 -8.01 1.41
C THR A 77 1.09 -8.86 2.61
N GLU A 78 0.29 -9.87 2.95
CA GLU A 78 0.58 -10.77 4.07
C GLU A 78 1.72 -11.77 3.77
N ASN A 79 1.91 -12.10 2.50
CA ASN A 79 2.92 -13.06 2.08
C ASN A 79 3.62 -12.62 0.81
N ARG A 80 4.91 -12.86 0.74
CA ARG A 80 5.72 -12.70 -0.46
C ARG A 80 6.61 -13.91 -0.64
N TYR A 81 6.51 -14.59 -1.78
CA TYR A 81 7.26 -15.82 -2.05
C TYR A 81 7.12 -16.85 -0.92
N GLU A 82 5.88 -17.12 -0.48
CA GLU A 82 5.52 -18.03 0.62
C GLU A 82 6.06 -17.61 2.00
N LYS A 83 6.75 -16.49 2.11
CA LYS A 83 7.21 -15.94 3.38
C LYS A 83 6.18 -14.96 3.95
N PRO A 84 5.84 -15.09 5.24
CA PRO A 84 4.93 -14.16 5.89
C PRO A 84 5.58 -12.76 6.00
N LEU A 85 4.79 -11.73 5.77
CA LEU A 85 5.19 -10.34 5.95
C LEU A 85 4.38 -9.70 7.08
N LYS A 86 4.99 -8.75 7.76
CA LYS A 86 4.33 -7.90 8.75
C LYS A 86 3.89 -6.59 8.10
N PRO A 87 2.80 -5.96 8.58
CA PRO A 87 2.45 -4.61 8.16
C PRO A 87 3.61 -3.63 8.35
N SER A 88 3.72 -2.66 7.45
CA SER A 88 4.74 -1.62 7.55
C SER A 88 4.70 -0.91 8.90
N ARG A 89 5.87 -0.66 9.48
CA ARG A 89 6.01 0.19 10.69
C ARG A 89 5.40 1.57 10.50
N PHE A 90 5.37 2.09 9.27
CA PHE A 90 4.77 3.39 8.97
C PHE A 90 3.27 3.40 9.21
N LEU A 91 2.58 2.27 8.98
CA LEU A 91 1.17 2.12 9.34
C LEU A 91 0.96 2.17 10.85
N MET A 92 1.85 1.53 11.61
CA MET A 92 1.81 1.57 13.08
C MET A 92 2.08 2.98 13.62
N GLU A 93 3.04 3.69 13.04
CA GLU A 93 3.36 5.09 13.38
C GLU A 93 2.18 6.04 13.12
N MET A 94 1.30 5.73 12.18
CA MET A 94 0.04 6.44 11.94
C MET A 94 -1.03 6.16 13.00
N GLY A 95 -0.78 5.28 13.95
CA GLY A 95 -1.77 4.85 14.95
C GLY A 95 -2.73 3.78 14.46
N LEU A 96 -2.47 3.16 13.32
CA LEU A 96 -3.27 2.05 12.83
C LEU A 96 -2.86 0.76 13.56
N ASP A 97 -3.82 0.16 14.24
CA ASP A 97 -3.60 -1.06 15.02
C ASP A 97 -3.50 -2.28 14.11
N GLU A 98 -2.47 -3.08 14.32
CA GLU A 98 -2.27 -4.37 13.62
C GLU A 98 -3.53 -5.26 13.69
N ARG A 99 -4.29 -5.20 14.78
CA ARG A 99 -5.55 -5.93 14.95
C ARG A 99 -6.63 -5.57 13.94
N LEU A 100 -6.61 -4.35 13.40
CA LEU A 100 -7.58 -3.91 12.39
C LEU A 100 -7.41 -4.69 11.09
N PHE A 101 -6.17 -4.97 10.70
CA PHE A 101 -5.86 -5.72 9.48
C PHE A 101 -6.19 -7.21 9.59
N PHE A 102 -6.01 -7.79 10.76
CA PHE A 102 -6.26 -9.22 10.97
C PHE A 102 -7.73 -9.57 11.24
N LYS A 103 -8.54 -8.61 11.66
CA LYS A 103 -9.95 -8.84 11.98
C LYS A 103 -10.78 -9.24 10.75
N GLU A 104 -10.50 -8.64 9.63
CA GLU A 104 -11.18 -8.94 8.36
C GLU A 104 -10.72 -10.27 7.77
N ASN A 105 -9.44 -10.57 7.85
CA ASN A 105 -8.88 -11.82 7.38
C ASN A 105 -9.38 -13.05 8.15
N ARG A 106 -9.67 -12.93 9.45
CA ARG A 106 -10.28 -14.03 10.22
C ARG A 106 -11.70 -14.35 9.74
N ARG A 107 -12.49 -13.34 9.34
CA ARG A 107 -13.83 -13.55 8.76
C ARG A 107 -13.73 -14.23 7.39
N ASN A 108 -12.83 -13.79 6.54
CA ASN A 108 -12.59 -14.37 5.22
C ASN A 108 -12.01 -15.78 5.30
N ARG A 109 -11.12 -16.09 6.23
CA ARG A 109 -10.64 -17.44 6.50
C ARG A 109 -11.76 -18.38 6.97
N LYS A 110 -12.64 -17.90 7.85
CA LYS A 110 -13.79 -18.70 8.31
C LYS A 110 -14.81 -18.94 7.17
N ARG A 111 -15.01 -17.97 6.29
CA ARG A 111 -15.87 -18.08 5.12
C ARG A 111 -15.31 -19.09 4.11
N LYS A 112 -14.04 -18.94 3.73
CA LYS A 112 -13.35 -19.88 2.84
C LYS A 112 -13.31 -21.31 3.41
N LYS A 113 -13.16 -21.44 4.73
CA LYS A 113 -13.15 -22.76 5.41
C LYS A 113 -14.56 -23.40 5.41
N LYS A 114 -15.62 -22.60 5.55
CA LYS A 114 -17.03 -23.07 5.43
C LYS A 114 -17.37 -23.45 4.00
N GLU A 115 -16.98 -22.67 3.01
CA GLU A 115 -17.19 -22.95 1.58
C GLU A 115 -16.46 -24.24 1.16
N LYS A 116 -15.23 -24.43 1.65
CA LYS A 116 -14.46 -25.65 1.39
C LYS A 116 -15.10 -26.88 2.03
N LYS A 117 -15.59 -26.78 3.28
CA LYS A 117 -16.33 -27.87 3.95
C LYS A 117 -17.65 -28.18 3.26
N SER A 118 -18.36 -27.18 2.78
CA SER A 118 -19.61 -27.34 2.03
C SER A 118 -19.39 -28.09 0.71
N ARG A 119 -18.30 -27.80 -0.02
CA ARG A 119 -17.95 -28.50 -1.27
C ARG A 119 -17.63 -29.98 -1.07
N TYR A 120 -17.04 -30.35 0.06
CA TYR A 120 -16.69 -31.75 0.35
C TYR A 120 -17.83 -32.54 1.00
N ARG A 121 -18.92 -31.89 1.46
CA ARG A 121 -20.11 -32.56 2.03
C ARG A 121 -21.17 -32.91 1.01
N SER A 122 -21.09 -32.37 -0.19
CA SER A 122 -22.08 -32.59 -1.27
C SER A 122 -21.70 -33.71 -2.24
N VAL A 123 -20.71 -34.55 -1.87
CA VAL A 123 -20.31 -35.73 -2.65
C VAL A 123 -20.81 -37.00 -1.96
#